data_b554720cff596c3dc86660d694f0c35f
#
_entry.id   b554720cff596c3dc86660d694f0c35f
#
_cell.length_a   1.000
_cell.length_b   1.000
_cell.length_c   1.000
_cell.angle_alpha   90.00
_cell.angle_beta   90.00
_cell.angle_gamma   90.00
#
_symmetry.space_group_name_H-M   'P 1'
#
loop_
_entity.id
_entity.type
_entity.pdbx_description
1 polymer ?
#
loop_
_entity_poly.entity_id
_entity_poly.type
_entity_poly.pdbx_seq_one_letter_code
_entity_poly.pdbx_strand_id
1 'polypeptide(L)'
;VFGYTEIIGGKRNLESKLDDLFTENSQTTGRDQSDITGLIGQYAHGNEPSHHIAYLYNFTGAAHKTQTMVHRIMNEMYSDTPDGLEGNEDCGQMSAWYVLSALGFYPVTPGTTDFIIGTPLFPSATIFLENGKLFTINAKNVSNKNFYIQSAYLNNAAHNKSYLSYFDIAKGGQLNFNMTNKPSDFGKTGMPVTAIRDNLIVLNPVIDGGPISFRGTKKIFIYSNQPDVSFYYTTDGSTPSALSKKVTGDFYVDSSVTIKAIAIHKNGDKSFVTTARYTKMPHNWTIKLNTPYEQQYDGNGEN
;
A
#
# COMPACT_ATOMS: atom_id res chain seq x y z
N VAL A 1 -3.69 -0.98 -4.99
CA VAL A 1 -3.07 -0.30 -6.16
C VAL A 1 -4.13 0.21 -7.12
N PHE A 2 -5.13 -0.63 -7.49
CA PHE A 2 -6.16 -0.24 -8.47
C PHE A 2 -6.84 1.10 -8.11
N GLY A 3 -7.41 1.23 -6.90
CA GLY A 3 -8.10 2.46 -6.49
C GLY A 3 -7.21 3.71 -6.54
N TYR A 4 -5.94 3.59 -6.13
CA TYR A 4 -4.98 4.68 -6.24
C TYR A 4 -4.71 5.06 -7.71
N THR A 5 -4.55 4.06 -8.57
CA THR A 5 -4.36 4.27 -10.02
C THR A 5 -5.51 5.05 -10.64
N GLU A 6 -6.76 4.75 -10.25
CA GLU A 6 -7.95 5.47 -10.72
C GLU A 6 -7.97 6.93 -10.21
N ILE A 7 -7.67 7.15 -8.92
CA ILE A 7 -7.66 8.49 -8.30
C ILE A 7 -6.67 9.42 -9.00
N ILE A 8 -5.49 8.95 -9.36
CA ILE A 8 -4.46 9.76 -10.03
C ILE A 8 -4.62 9.84 -11.56
N GLY A 9 -5.71 9.28 -12.11
CA GLY A 9 -6.03 9.38 -13.54
C GLY A 9 -5.40 8.31 -14.43
N GLY A 10 -5.09 7.13 -13.88
CA GLY A 10 -4.74 5.95 -14.66
C GLY A 10 -3.26 5.55 -14.62
N LYS A 11 -2.97 4.42 -15.27
CA LYS A 11 -1.67 3.74 -15.24
C LYS A 11 -0.49 4.61 -15.68
N ARG A 12 -0.67 5.46 -16.70
CA ARG A 12 0.39 6.36 -17.19
C ARG A 12 0.77 7.40 -16.13
N ASN A 13 -0.22 7.93 -15.42
CA ASN A 13 0.03 8.89 -14.35
C ASN A 13 0.70 8.22 -13.16
N LEU A 14 0.32 6.95 -12.83
CA LEU A 14 1.02 6.17 -11.81
C LEU A 14 2.49 5.95 -12.20
N GLU A 15 2.76 5.54 -13.44
CA GLU A 15 4.11 5.33 -13.94
C GLU A 15 4.94 6.62 -13.86
N SER A 16 4.39 7.75 -14.33
CA SER A 16 5.06 9.06 -14.24
C SER A 16 5.35 9.46 -12.79
N LYS A 17 4.38 9.26 -11.89
CA LYS A 17 4.57 9.55 -10.46
C LYS A 17 5.68 8.72 -9.82
N LEU A 18 5.80 7.45 -10.23
CA LEU A 18 6.89 6.59 -9.77
C LEU A 18 8.23 7.03 -10.36
N ASP A 19 8.27 7.42 -11.64
CA ASP A 19 9.47 7.97 -12.26
C ASP A 19 9.91 9.26 -11.54
N ASP A 20 8.99 10.18 -11.26
CA ASP A 20 9.27 11.40 -10.49
C ASP A 20 9.87 11.05 -9.11
N LEU A 21 9.25 10.11 -8.37
CA LEU A 21 9.71 9.68 -7.05
C LEU A 21 11.16 9.18 -7.05
N PHE A 22 11.53 8.35 -8.04
CA PHE A 22 12.86 7.76 -8.13
C PHE A 22 13.92 8.66 -8.78
N THR A 23 13.52 9.78 -9.40
CA THR A 23 14.44 10.71 -10.08
C THR A 23 14.54 12.08 -9.42
N GLU A 24 13.63 12.41 -8.51
CA GLU A 24 13.64 13.67 -7.77
C GLU A 24 14.91 13.83 -6.95
N ASN A 25 15.24 15.05 -6.53
CA ASN A 25 16.39 15.31 -5.67
C ASN A 25 16.23 14.60 -4.32
N SER A 26 17.27 13.90 -3.87
CA SER A 26 17.27 13.17 -2.59
C SER A 26 17.47 14.08 -1.36
N GLN A 27 17.57 15.39 -1.52
CA GLN A 27 17.64 16.32 -0.39
C GLN A 27 16.30 16.35 0.35
N THR A 28 16.34 16.03 1.64
CA THR A 28 15.19 16.14 2.52
C THR A 28 15.11 17.54 3.11
N THR A 29 13.89 18.02 3.36
CA THR A 29 13.64 19.31 4.02
C THR A 29 12.90 19.06 5.33
N GLY A 30 13.07 19.97 6.30
CA GLY A 30 12.44 19.84 7.62
C GLY A 30 13.41 19.26 8.65
N ARG A 31 12.89 18.53 9.62
CA ARG A 31 13.70 17.90 10.67
C ARG A 31 14.30 16.57 10.19
N ASP A 32 15.45 16.21 10.74
CA ASP A 32 16.01 14.88 10.54
C ASP A 32 15.07 13.79 11.08
N GLN A 33 14.97 12.71 10.32
CA GLN A 33 14.21 11.51 10.69
C GLN A 33 15.12 10.29 10.51
N SER A 34 15.27 9.53 11.58
CA SER A 34 16.16 8.36 11.63
C SER A 34 15.83 7.29 10.58
N ASP A 35 14.56 7.21 10.17
CA ASP A 35 14.08 6.16 9.27
C ASP A 35 14.16 6.57 7.78
N ILE A 36 14.57 7.81 7.48
CA ILE A 36 14.74 8.27 6.10
C ILE A 36 16.19 8.04 5.66
N THR A 37 16.49 6.80 5.31
CA THR A 37 17.80 6.35 4.83
C THR A 37 17.65 5.54 3.54
N GLY A 38 18.77 5.24 2.84
CA GLY A 38 18.74 4.47 1.61
C GLY A 38 17.93 5.16 0.51
N LEU A 39 18.30 6.41 0.18
CA LEU A 39 17.51 7.22 -0.75
C LEU A 39 17.87 6.95 -2.21
N ILE A 40 16.83 6.74 -3.03
CA ILE A 40 16.86 6.84 -4.50
C ILE A 40 15.80 7.87 -4.89
N GLY A 41 16.22 9.07 -5.26
CA GLY A 41 15.27 10.19 -5.37
C GLY A 41 14.62 10.47 -4.01
N GLN A 42 13.31 10.43 -3.95
CA GLN A 42 12.52 10.52 -2.71
C GLN A 42 12.01 9.16 -2.20
N TYR A 43 12.44 8.07 -2.80
CA TYR A 43 12.22 6.73 -2.26
C TYR A 43 13.22 6.46 -1.14
N ALA A 44 12.73 6.07 0.04
CA ALA A 44 13.55 5.76 1.22
C ALA A 44 13.44 4.27 1.55
N HIS A 45 14.49 3.48 1.23
CA HIS A 45 14.46 2.04 1.46
C HIS A 45 14.55 1.65 2.92
N GLY A 46 15.22 2.44 3.74
CA GLY A 46 15.36 2.19 5.17
C GLY A 46 14.06 2.28 5.99
N ASN A 47 12.92 2.57 5.34
CA ASN A 47 11.60 2.62 5.99
C ASN A 47 10.63 1.68 5.25
N GLU A 48 10.05 0.70 5.96
CA GLU A 48 9.25 -0.41 5.42
C GLU A 48 8.01 0.03 4.62
N PRO A 49 7.33 1.14 4.90
CA PRO A 49 6.24 1.61 4.06
C PRO A 49 6.64 1.81 2.59
N SER A 50 7.94 1.97 2.30
CA SER A 50 8.47 2.12 0.94
C SER A 50 8.67 0.80 0.19
N HIS A 51 8.77 -0.33 0.89
CA HIS A 51 9.25 -1.61 0.34
C HIS A 51 8.45 -2.12 -0.86
N HIS A 52 7.16 -1.81 -0.95
CA HIS A 52 6.31 -2.21 -2.06
C HIS A 52 6.43 -1.30 -3.29
N ILE A 53 6.96 -0.08 -3.15
CA ILE A 53 6.88 0.99 -4.17
C ILE A 53 7.62 0.62 -5.45
N ALA A 54 8.82 0.03 -5.35
CA ALA A 54 9.59 -0.39 -6.51
C ALA A 54 8.88 -1.44 -7.38
N TYR A 55 7.94 -2.18 -6.79
CA TYR A 55 7.13 -3.20 -7.47
C TYR A 55 5.87 -2.64 -8.14
N LEU A 56 5.50 -1.39 -7.88
CA LEU A 56 4.26 -0.81 -8.40
C LEU A 56 4.26 -0.63 -9.93
N TYR A 57 5.42 -0.57 -10.57
CA TYR A 57 5.50 -0.53 -12.01
C TYR A 57 4.90 -1.78 -12.70
N ASN A 58 4.84 -2.93 -12.03
CA ASN A 58 4.17 -4.12 -12.56
C ASN A 58 2.68 -3.89 -12.80
N PHE A 59 2.06 -3.01 -12.03
CA PHE A 59 0.63 -2.66 -12.17
C PHE A 59 0.35 -1.66 -13.30
N THR A 60 1.39 -1.05 -13.86
CA THR A 60 1.29 -0.16 -15.03
C THR A 60 1.58 -0.87 -16.35
N GLY A 61 2.21 -2.05 -16.29
CA GLY A 61 2.71 -2.80 -17.43
C GLY A 61 4.18 -2.53 -17.75
N ALA A 62 4.87 -1.78 -16.88
CA ALA A 62 6.29 -1.44 -17.02
C ALA A 62 7.18 -2.32 -16.08
N ALA A 63 6.98 -3.65 -16.09
CA ALA A 63 7.72 -4.57 -15.22
C ALA A 63 9.25 -4.44 -15.33
N HIS A 64 9.79 -4.03 -16.47
CA HIS A 64 11.20 -3.76 -16.63
C HIS A 64 11.71 -2.64 -15.72
N LYS A 65 10.90 -1.64 -15.38
CA LYS A 65 11.26 -0.59 -14.42
C LYS A 65 11.32 -1.14 -12.99
N THR A 66 10.39 -2.03 -12.59
CA THR A 66 10.53 -2.81 -11.35
C THR A 66 11.87 -3.53 -11.31
N GLN A 67 12.21 -4.27 -12.38
CA GLN A 67 13.47 -5.01 -12.44
C GLN A 67 14.69 -4.11 -12.28
N THR A 68 14.67 -2.92 -12.89
CA THR A 68 15.73 -1.91 -12.73
C THR A 68 15.85 -1.45 -11.27
N MET A 69 14.74 -1.05 -10.65
CA MET A 69 14.77 -0.49 -9.30
C MET A 69 15.12 -1.56 -8.25
N VAL A 70 14.51 -2.75 -8.33
CA VAL A 70 14.80 -3.87 -7.42
C VAL A 70 16.25 -4.31 -7.53
N HIS A 71 16.78 -4.43 -8.76
CA HIS A 71 18.19 -4.75 -8.97
C HIS A 71 19.10 -3.67 -8.36
N ARG A 72 18.79 -2.40 -8.57
CA ARG A 72 19.52 -1.28 -8.01
C ARG A 72 19.54 -1.30 -6.48
N ILE A 73 18.37 -1.46 -5.85
CA ILE A 73 18.24 -1.51 -4.39
C ILE A 73 19.06 -2.67 -3.82
N MET A 74 18.93 -3.89 -4.37
CA MET A 74 19.67 -5.05 -3.89
C MET A 74 21.20 -4.89 -3.97
N ASN A 75 21.71 -4.13 -4.96
CA ASN A 75 23.16 -3.96 -5.15
C ASN A 75 23.74 -2.73 -4.46
N GLU A 76 22.94 -1.67 -4.23
CA GLU A 76 23.43 -0.41 -3.67
C GLU A 76 23.15 -0.28 -2.17
N MET A 77 22.12 -0.97 -1.64
CA MET A 77 21.62 -0.77 -0.28
C MET A 77 21.81 -1.98 0.65
N TYR A 78 22.47 -3.03 0.15
CA TYR A 78 22.79 -4.22 0.92
C TYR A 78 24.25 -4.62 0.68
N SER A 79 24.93 -5.01 1.75
CA SER A 79 26.29 -5.53 1.68
C SER A 79 26.50 -6.67 2.68
N ASP A 80 27.61 -7.40 2.55
CA ASP A 80 28.00 -8.52 3.42
C ASP A 80 28.82 -8.08 4.65
N THR A 81 28.62 -6.84 5.10
CA THR A 81 29.27 -6.27 6.29
C THR A 81 28.30 -6.25 7.47
N PRO A 82 28.78 -6.13 8.73
CA PRO A 82 27.91 -6.06 9.90
C PRO A 82 26.87 -4.93 9.90
N ASP A 83 27.19 -3.84 9.19
CA ASP A 83 26.34 -2.66 8.96
C ASP A 83 25.77 -2.62 7.52
N GLY A 84 25.54 -3.79 6.94
CA GLY A 84 25.17 -3.97 5.54
C GLY A 84 23.71 -3.69 5.19
N LEU A 85 22.98 -2.98 6.02
CA LEU A 85 21.58 -2.57 5.80
C LEU A 85 21.46 -1.05 5.83
N GLU A 86 20.52 -0.51 5.08
CA GLU A 86 20.12 0.88 5.20
C GLU A 86 19.05 1.03 6.31
N GLY A 87 19.36 1.76 7.38
CA GLY A 87 18.46 1.94 8.52
C GLY A 87 18.47 0.76 9.51
N ASN A 88 17.34 0.52 10.14
CA ASN A 88 17.16 -0.56 11.12
C ASN A 88 16.71 -1.86 10.44
N GLU A 89 16.96 -3.00 11.09
CA GLU A 89 16.51 -4.32 10.59
C GLU A 89 15.00 -4.51 10.70
N ASP A 90 14.39 -3.90 11.70
CA ASP A 90 12.95 -3.90 11.98
C ASP A 90 12.32 -5.30 12.03
N CYS A 91 12.82 -6.08 12.99
CA CYS A 91 12.36 -7.45 13.27
C CYS A 91 12.45 -8.40 12.07
N GLY A 92 13.43 -8.21 11.19
CA GLY A 92 13.68 -9.08 10.05
C GLY A 92 13.01 -8.60 8.74
N GLN A 93 12.35 -7.46 8.74
CA GLN A 93 11.67 -6.95 7.54
C GLN A 93 12.65 -6.60 6.42
N MET A 94 13.79 -5.98 6.74
CA MET A 94 14.80 -5.60 5.75
C MET A 94 15.44 -6.83 5.11
N SER A 95 15.85 -7.81 5.91
CA SER A 95 16.37 -9.09 5.41
C SER A 95 15.33 -9.88 4.63
N ALA A 96 14.07 -9.91 5.07
CA ALA A 96 13.00 -10.60 4.37
C ALA A 96 12.75 -9.97 2.99
N TRP A 97 12.80 -8.64 2.88
CA TRP A 97 12.67 -7.97 1.59
C TRP A 97 13.80 -8.39 0.63
N TYR A 98 15.07 -8.36 1.12
CA TYR A 98 16.20 -8.76 0.31
C TYR A 98 16.11 -10.21 -0.14
N VAL A 99 15.84 -11.15 0.78
CA VAL A 99 15.75 -12.59 0.47
C VAL A 99 14.66 -12.86 -0.56
N LEU A 100 13.46 -12.32 -0.37
CA LEU A 100 12.36 -12.52 -1.32
C LEU A 100 12.64 -11.87 -2.67
N SER A 101 13.18 -10.66 -2.67
CA SER A 101 13.55 -9.94 -3.89
C SER A 101 14.65 -10.68 -4.66
N ALA A 102 15.65 -11.25 -3.95
CA ALA A 102 16.72 -12.05 -4.54
C ALA A 102 16.23 -13.39 -5.12
N LEU A 103 15.13 -13.94 -4.60
CA LEU A 103 14.41 -15.06 -5.22
C LEU A 103 13.65 -14.65 -6.49
N GLY A 104 13.45 -13.35 -6.70
CA GLY A 104 12.81 -12.77 -7.88
C GLY A 104 11.35 -12.38 -7.72
N PHE A 105 10.80 -12.31 -6.51
CA PHE A 105 9.42 -11.89 -6.27
C PHE A 105 9.22 -11.35 -4.84
N TYR A 106 8.14 -10.57 -4.63
CA TYR A 106 7.80 -9.98 -3.34
C TYR A 106 6.28 -9.86 -3.13
N PRO A 107 5.74 -10.12 -1.93
CA PRO A 107 4.31 -9.97 -1.61
C PRO A 107 3.97 -8.49 -1.38
N VAL A 108 3.54 -7.79 -2.43
CA VAL A 108 3.28 -6.34 -2.41
C VAL A 108 1.97 -5.98 -1.72
N THR A 109 0.97 -6.84 -1.81
CA THR A 109 -0.38 -6.57 -1.28
C THR A 109 -0.73 -7.58 -0.21
N PRO A 110 -0.58 -7.25 1.10
CA PRO A 110 -0.96 -8.14 2.18
C PRO A 110 -2.43 -8.59 2.06
N GLY A 111 -2.68 -9.85 2.37
CA GLY A 111 -4.02 -10.46 2.28
C GLY A 111 -4.40 -10.97 0.88
N THR A 112 -3.55 -10.78 -0.15
CA THR A 112 -3.68 -11.46 -1.44
C THR A 112 -2.74 -12.65 -1.52
N THR A 113 -2.94 -13.51 -2.51
CA THR A 113 -2.07 -14.66 -2.78
C THR A 113 -0.97 -14.35 -3.79
N ASP A 114 -0.88 -13.12 -4.27
CA ASP A 114 -0.01 -12.74 -5.37
C ASP A 114 1.36 -12.26 -4.89
N PHE A 115 2.40 -12.88 -5.43
CA PHE A 115 3.79 -12.44 -5.33
C PHE A 115 4.17 -11.74 -6.63
N ILE A 116 4.55 -10.50 -6.54
CA ILE A 116 4.89 -9.67 -7.71
C ILE A 116 6.32 -9.96 -8.14
N ILE A 117 6.51 -10.26 -9.43
CA ILE A 117 7.82 -10.61 -9.97
C ILE A 117 8.68 -9.35 -10.11
N GLY A 118 9.86 -9.39 -9.50
CA GLY A 118 10.95 -8.44 -9.65
C GLY A 118 12.03 -8.98 -10.60
N THR A 119 13.24 -9.14 -10.08
CA THR A 119 14.37 -9.76 -10.79
C THR A 119 15.15 -10.69 -9.87
N PRO A 120 15.42 -11.95 -10.27
CA PRO A 120 16.21 -12.86 -9.46
C PRO A 120 17.69 -12.42 -9.43
N LEU A 121 18.33 -12.65 -8.29
CA LEU A 121 19.77 -12.36 -8.11
C LEU A 121 20.65 -13.58 -8.40
N PHE A 122 20.15 -14.78 -8.13
CA PHE A 122 20.92 -16.02 -8.22
C PHE A 122 20.60 -16.83 -9.47
N PRO A 123 21.58 -17.57 -10.03
CA PRO A 123 21.33 -18.47 -11.17
C PRO A 123 20.33 -19.58 -10.86
N SER A 124 20.29 -20.03 -9.60
CA SER A 124 19.30 -20.99 -9.11
C SER A 124 19.08 -20.84 -7.61
N ALA A 125 17.82 -21.01 -7.19
CA ALA A 125 17.42 -21.06 -5.80
C ALA A 125 16.33 -22.12 -5.62
N THR A 126 16.27 -22.79 -4.47
CA THR A 126 15.26 -23.81 -4.17
C THR A 126 14.60 -23.53 -2.82
N ILE A 127 13.29 -23.49 -2.81
CA ILE A 127 12.46 -23.37 -1.62
C ILE A 127 12.01 -24.78 -1.22
N PHE A 128 12.34 -25.18 0.01
CA PHE A 128 11.86 -26.40 0.63
C PHE A 128 10.54 -26.09 1.32
N LEU A 129 9.45 -26.66 0.80
CA LEU A 129 8.10 -26.39 1.31
C LEU A 129 7.77 -27.33 2.46
N GLU A 130 6.94 -26.88 3.42
CA GLU A 130 6.51 -27.68 4.58
C GLU A 130 5.80 -28.98 4.20
N ASN A 131 5.13 -29.00 3.04
CA ASN A 131 4.49 -30.21 2.49
C ASN A 131 5.45 -31.21 1.84
N GLY A 132 6.76 -31.01 2.02
CA GLY A 132 7.83 -31.85 1.49
C GLY A 132 8.14 -31.64 0.00
N LYS A 133 7.47 -30.73 -0.69
CA LYS A 133 7.75 -30.42 -2.09
C LYS A 133 8.84 -29.38 -2.22
N LEU A 134 9.37 -29.25 -3.43
CA LEU A 134 10.38 -28.28 -3.80
C LEU A 134 9.81 -27.30 -4.82
N PHE A 135 10.14 -26.02 -4.67
CA PHE A 135 9.92 -25.02 -5.71
C PHE A 135 11.26 -24.42 -6.10
N THR A 136 11.70 -24.64 -7.34
CA THR A 136 13.01 -24.22 -7.83
C THR A 136 12.85 -23.04 -8.78
N ILE A 137 13.62 -22.00 -8.56
CA ILE A 137 13.72 -20.82 -9.41
C ILE A 137 15.04 -20.92 -10.15
N ASN A 138 15.04 -20.88 -11.47
CA ASN A 138 16.24 -20.87 -12.31
C ASN A 138 16.24 -19.58 -13.14
N ALA A 139 17.37 -18.87 -13.15
CA ALA A 139 17.57 -17.65 -13.92
C ALA A 139 18.74 -17.81 -14.89
N LYS A 140 18.45 -18.32 -16.08
CA LYS A 140 19.46 -18.52 -17.11
C LYS A 140 20.04 -17.19 -17.57
N ASN A 141 21.38 -17.09 -17.61
CA ASN A 141 22.15 -15.91 -17.98
C ASN A 141 22.05 -14.73 -17.02
N VAL A 142 21.56 -14.90 -15.79
CA VAL A 142 21.53 -13.83 -14.78
C VAL A 142 22.93 -13.33 -14.47
N SER A 143 23.09 -12.01 -14.37
CA SER A 143 24.33 -11.33 -13.98
C SER A 143 24.01 -9.87 -13.65
N ASN A 144 24.97 -9.11 -13.14
CA ASN A 144 24.81 -7.67 -12.90
C ASN A 144 24.46 -6.86 -14.16
N LYS A 145 24.64 -7.41 -15.37
CA LYS A 145 24.23 -6.80 -16.65
C LYS A 145 22.94 -7.39 -17.20
N ASN A 146 22.69 -8.66 -16.93
CA ASN A 146 21.52 -9.40 -17.42
C ASN A 146 20.51 -9.58 -16.28
N PHE A 147 19.80 -8.56 -15.94
CA PHE A 147 18.79 -8.54 -14.86
C PHE A 147 17.36 -8.31 -15.36
N TYR A 148 17.16 -8.11 -16.66
CA TYR A 148 15.82 -8.06 -17.25
C TYR A 148 15.35 -9.46 -17.62
N ILE A 149 14.07 -9.74 -17.36
CA ILE A 149 13.42 -10.98 -17.75
C ILE A 149 12.96 -10.85 -19.20
N GLN A 150 13.51 -11.66 -20.08
CA GLN A 150 13.07 -11.76 -21.48
C GLN A 150 11.83 -12.65 -21.60
N SER A 151 11.83 -13.79 -20.92
CA SER A 151 10.72 -14.74 -20.89
C SER A 151 10.74 -15.55 -19.59
N ALA A 152 9.57 -16.06 -19.20
CA ALA A 152 9.43 -16.93 -18.04
C ALA A 152 8.59 -18.17 -18.39
N TYR A 153 8.86 -19.27 -17.68
CA TYR A 153 8.15 -20.55 -17.80
C TYR A 153 7.87 -21.09 -16.40
N LEU A 154 6.61 -21.38 -16.13
CA LEU A 154 6.19 -22.05 -14.90
C LEU A 154 5.84 -23.52 -15.25
N ASN A 155 6.57 -24.48 -14.69
CA ASN A 155 6.38 -25.90 -14.98
C ASN A 155 6.34 -26.20 -16.50
N ASN A 156 7.29 -25.62 -17.23
CA ASN A 156 7.45 -25.71 -18.70
C ASN A 156 6.35 -25.00 -19.52
N ALA A 157 5.33 -24.43 -18.93
CA ALA A 157 4.35 -23.60 -19.63
C ALA A 157 4.79 -22.13 -19.66
N ALA A 158 4.59 -21.44 -20.78
CA ALA A 158 4.91 -20.02 -20.89
C ALA A 158 4.15 -19.20 -19.81
N HIS A 159 4.87 -18.38 -19.07
CA HIS A 159 4.34 -17.55 -18.01
C HIS A 159 4.53 -16.06 -18.34
N ASN A 160 3.48 -15.44 -18.86
CA ASN A 160 3.51 -14.04 -19.30
C ASN A 160 3.00 -13.04 -18.24
N LYS A 161 2.70 -13.54 -17.03
CA LYS A 161 2.25 -12.70 -15.91
C LYS A 161 3.45 -12.15 -15.16
N SER A 162 3.36 -10.89 -14.73
CA SER A 162 4.36 -10.28 -13.85
C SER A 162 4.10 -10.58 -12.37
N TYR A 163 3.42 -11.66 -12.06
CA TYR A 163 3.16 -12.14 -10.70
C TYR A 163 3.00 -13.67 -10.68
N LEU A 164 3.18 -14.26 -9.51
CA LEU A 164 2.92 -15.67 -9.19
C LEU A 164 1.84 -15.73 -8.12
N SER A 165 1.03 -16.79 -8.13
CA SER A 165 0.16 -17.12 -7.01
C SER A 165 0.90 -17.92 -5.94
N TYR A 166 0.59 -17.73 -4.67
CA TYR A 166 1.01 -18.63 -3.58
C TYR A 166 0.74 -20.10 -3.92
N PHE A 167 -0.41 -20.38 -4.53
CA PHE A 167 -0.79 -21.74 -4.91
C PHE A 167 0.11 -22.33 -6.00
N ASP A 168 0.71 -21.53 -6.86
CA ASP A 168 1.68 -21.99 -7.85
C ASP A 168 2.98 -22.44 -7.16
N ILE A 169 3.42 -21.71 -6.15
CA ILE A 169 4.59 -22.05 -5.34
C ILE A 169 4.29 -23.27 -4.46
N ALA A 170 3.17 -23.30 -3.74
CA ALA A 170 2.81 -24.35 -2.79
C ALA A 170 2.61 -25.73 -3.42
N LYS A 171 2.31 -25.78 -4.72
CA LYS A 171 2.24 -27.05 -5.48
C LYS A 171 3.62 -27.66 -5.70
N GLY A 172 4.68 -26.90 -5.52
CA GLY A 172 6.03 -27.25 -5.96
C GLY A 172 6.21 -27.12 -7.47
N GLY A 173 7.42 -27.34 -7.95
CA GLY A 173 7.75 -27.28 -9.38
C GLY A 173 8.88 -26.31 -9.70
N GLN A 174 8.86 -25.69 -10.86
CA GLN A 174 9.95 -24.88 -11.37
C GLN A 174 9.46 -23.58 -12.01
N LEU A 175 10.14 -22.49 -11.69
CA LEU A 175 10.03 -21.20 -12.37
C LEU A 175 11.35 -20.94 -13.10
N ASN A 176 11.32 -20.87 -14.42
CA ASN A 176 12.51 -20.68 -15.24
C ASN A 176 12.46 -19.32 -15.93
N PHE A 177 13.44 -18.47 -15.69
CA PHE A 177 13.63 -17.20 -16.35
C PHE A 177 14.74 -17.26 -17.38
N ASN A 178 14.56 -16.63 -18.53
CA ASN A 178 15.63 -16.28 -19.46
C ASN A 178 15.94 -14.80 -19.27
N MET A 179 17.17 -14.51 -18.83
CA MET A 179 17.58 -13.14 -18.50
C MET A 179 18.30 -12.49 -19.67
N THR A 180 18.19 -11.15 -19.77
CA THR A 180 18.78 -10.31 -20.82
C THR A 180 19.29 -8.98 -20.24
N ASN A 181 20.13 -8.29 -20.99
CA ASN A 181 20.64 -6.97 -20.65
C ASN A 181 19.81 -5.79 -21.19
N LYS A 182 18.65 -6.06 -21.78
CA LYS A 182 17.75 -5.03 -22.33
C LYS A 182 16.36 -5.16 -21.76
N PRO A 183 15.67 -4.05 -21.52
CA PRO A 183 14.25 -4.07 -21.18
C PRO A 183 13.44 -4.88 -22.18
N SER A 184 12.44 -5.59 -21.69
CA SER A 184 11.55 -6.44 -22.49
C SER A 184 10.08 -6.10 -22.22
N ASP A 185 9.18 -6.66 -23.01
CA ASP A 185 7.73 -6.57 -22.81
C ASP A 185 7.18 -7.66 -21.86
N PHE A 186 8.05 -8.35 -21.08
CA PHE A 186 7.62 -9.33 -20.10
C PHE A 186 6.64 -8.72 -19.10
N GLY A 187 5.51 -9.37 -18.87
CA GLY A 187 4.49 -8.93 -17.92
C GLY A 187 3.63 -7.74 -18.36
N LYS A 188 3.86 -7.15 -19.53
CA LYS A 188 3.15 -5.95 -20.01
C LYS A 188 1.64 -6.19 -20.14
N THR A 189 1.22 -7.35 -20.57
CA THR A 189 -0.20 -7.72 -20.71
C THR A 189 -0.71 -8.57 -19.54
N GLY A 190 0.19 -9.21 -18.79
CA GLY A 190 -0.09 -10.06 -17.63
C GLY A 190 0.13 -9.33 -16.31
N MET A 191 -0.46 -8.16 -16.13
CA MET A 191 -0.32 -7.35 -14.92
C MET A 191 -1.09 -7.94 -13.74
N PRO A 192 -0.62 -7.70 -12.49
CA PRO A 192 -1.39 -8.04 -11.31
C PRO A 192 -2.72 -7.26 -11.26
N VAL A 193 -3.75 -7.88 -10.67
CA VAL A 193 -5.09 -7.28 -10.55
C VAL A 193 -5.42 -7.14 -9.08
N THR A 194 -5.64 -5.91 -8.62
CA THR A 194 -6.05 -5.61 -7.24
C THR A 194 -7.47 -5.06 -7.14
N ALA A 195 -8.19 -5.00 -8.26
CA ALA A 195 -9.59 -4.57 -8.28
C ALA A 195 -10.50 -5.68 -7.75
N ILE A 196 -11.26 -5.38 -6.70
CA ILE A 196 -12.39 -6.20 -6.26
C ILE A 196 -13.59 -5.78 -7.10
N ARG A 197 -14.14 -6.69 -7.88
CA ARG A 197 -15.29 -6.41 -8.78
C ARG A 197 -16.54 -7.18 -8.41
N ASP A 198 -16.39 -8.28 -7.68
CA ASP A 198 -17.48 -9.15 -7.26
C ASP A 198 -17.75 -8.97 -5.76
N ASN A 199 -19.00 -9.16 -5.35
CA ASN A 199 -19.43 -9.02 -3.96
C ASN A 199 -19.04 -7.68 -3.34
N LEU A 200 -19.26 -6.61 -4.08
CA LEU A 200 -18.95 -5.26 -3.61
C LEU A 200 -19.81 -4.95 -2.38
N ILE A 201 -19.16 -4.54 -1.30
CA ILE A 201 -19.84 -4.03 -0.12
C ILE A 201 -20.26 -2.57 -0.35
N VAL A 202 -21.33 -2.14 0.32
CA VAL A 202 -21.65 -0.72 0.39
C VAL A 202 -20.65 -0.04 1.32
N LEU A 203 -19.99 1.00 0.82
CA LEU A 203 -18.98 1.72 1.60
C LEU A 203 -19.63 2.41 2.80
N ASN A 204 -18.97 2.33 3.94
CA ASN A 204 -19.39 3.03 5.14
C ASN A 204 -19.40 4.54 4.92
N PRO A 205 -20.39 5.27 5.41
CA PRO A 205 -20.38 6.72 5.36
C PRO A 205 -19.27 7.27 6.29
N VAL A 206 -18.65 8.36 5.88
CA VAL A 206 -17.80 9.16 6.73
C VAL A 206 -18.68 10.14 7.50
N ILE A 207 -18.47 10.25 8.81
CA ILE A 207 -19.06 11.29 9.66
C ILE A 207 -17.95 12.25 10.01
N ASP A 208 -17.97 13.43 9.43
CA ASP A 208 -16.95 14.46 9.61
C ASP A 208 -17.53 15.69 10.32
N GLY A 209 -16.82 16.17 11.29
CA GLY A 209 -17.11 17.39 12.03
C GLY A 209 -15.81 18.05 12.52
N GLY A 210 -14.64 17.62 12.00
CA GLY A 210 -13.34 18.03 12.49
C GLY A 210 -13.07 17.51 13.93
N PRO A 211 -12.39 18.27 14.79
CA PRO A 211 -11.99 17.82 16.13
C PRO A 211 -13.15 17.25 16.94
N ILE A 212 -12.93 16.15 17.66
CA ILE A 212 -13.95 15.46 18.47
C ILE A 212 -14.47 16.30 19.63
N SER A 213 -13.65 17.22 20.13
CA SER A 213 -14.06 18.19 21.18
C SER A 213 -14.38 19.54 20.55
N PHE A 214 -15.44 20.20 21.02
CA PHE A 214 -15.86 21.46 20.43
C PHE A 214 -16.46 22.43 21.46
N ARG A 215 -16.53 23.69 21.08
CA ARG A 215 -17.20 24.78 21.78
C ARG A 215 -18.27 25.39 20.88
N GLY A 216 -19.31 25.97 21.45
CA GLY A 216 -20.40 26.55 20.67
C GLY A 216 -21.26 25.49 19.97
N THR A 217 -21.42 25.62 18.67
CA THR A 217 -22.08 24.68 17.77
C THR A 217 -21.08 24.01 16.84
N LYS A 218 -21.32 22.77 16.46
CA LYS A 218 -20.48 22.01 15.56
C LYS A 218 -21.24 21.58 14.31
N LYS A 219 -20.69 21.85 13.17
CA LYS A 219 -21.22 21.43 11.88
C LYS A 219 -20.78 19.99 11.60
N ILE A 220 -21.71 19.17 11.13
CA ILE A 220 -21.49 17.75 10.82
C ILE A 220 -21.82 17.50 9.35
N PHE A 221 -20.95 16.73 8.71
CA PHE A 221 -21.08 16.24 7.35
C PHE A 221 -21.17 14.71 7.37
N ILE A 222 -22.03 14.13 6.55
CA ILE A 222 -22.10 12.69 6.35
C ILE A 222 -22.07 12.43 4.87
N TYR A 223 -21.02 11.73 4.39
CA TYR A 223 -20.79 11.52 2.96
C TYR A 223 -20.09 10.19 2.67
N SER A 224 -20.03 9.81 1.42
CA SER A 224 -19.22 8.72 0.86
C SER A 224 -18.96 9.02 -0.62
N ASN A 225 -17.89 8.48 -1.15
CA ASN A 225 -17.56 8.58 -2.58
C ASN A 225 -18.30 7.53 -3.44
N GLN A 226 -19.11 6.66 -2.81
CA GLN A 226 -19.87 5.66 -3.55
C GLN A 226 -21.11 6.31 -4.20
N PRO A 227 -21.31 6.12 -5.53
CA PRO A 227 -22.51 6.61 -6.19
C PRO A 227 -23.76 5.81 -5.77
N ASP A 228 -24.94 6.36 -6.03
CA ASP A 228 -26.23 5.69 -5.85
C ASP A 228 -26.53 5.24 -4.41
N VAL A 229 -26.02 5.95 -3.41
CA VAL A 229 -26.28 5.71 -1.99
C VAL A 229 -27.09 6.86 -1.36
N SER A 230 -27.92 6.52 -0.40
CA SER A 230 -28.57 7.46 0.51
C SER A 230 -28.06 7.23 1.93
N PHE A 231 -27.86 8.31 2.69
CA PHE A 231 -27.38 8.21 4.06
C PHE A 231 -28.52 8.43 5.05
N TYR A 232 -28.50 7.64 6.13
CA TYR A 232 -29.44 7.74 7.24
C TYR A 232 -28.69 7.75 8.55
N TYR A 233 -29.14 8.55 9.52
CA TYR A 233 -28.42 8.71 10.79
C TYR A 233 -29.34 8.82 11.99
N THR A 234 -28.76 8.59 13.17
CA THR A 234 -29.38 8.78 14.49
C THR A 234 -28.41 9.59 15.37
N THR A 235 -28.95 10.28 16.37
CA THR A 235 -28.20 11.07 17.34
C THR A 235 -28.48 10.64 18.79
N ASP A 236 -29.34 9.66 18.98
CA ASP A 236 -29.78 9.09 20.26
C ASP A 236 -29.06 7.78 20.61
N GLY A 237 -28.10 7.36 19.79
CA GLY A 237 -27.35 6.11 19.97
C GLY A 237 -28.03 4.86 19.40
N SER A 238 -29.27 4.96 18.90
CA SER A 238 -29.95 3.86 18.23
C SER A 238 -29.23 3.46 16.92
N THR A 239 -29.47 2.23 16.45
CA THR A 239 -28.93 1.76 15.16
C THR A 239 -29.75 2.37 14.02
N PRO A 240 -29.11 3.11 13.08
CA PRO A 240 -29.83 3.72 11.97
C PRO A 240 -30.36 2.67 10.98
N SER A 241 -31.50 3.02 10.37
CA SER A 241 -32.17 2.23 9.34
C SER A 241 -32.73 3.14 8.23
N ALA A 242 -33.37 2.58 7.21
CA ALA A 242 -34.05 3.36 6.18
C ALA A 242 -35.19 4.24 6.74
N LEU A 243 -35.67 3.96 7.96
CA LEU A 243 -36.70 4.75 8.67
C LEU A 243 -36.10 5.87 9.51
N SER A 244 -34.79 5.91 9.67
CA SER A 244 -34.10 6.96 10.42
C SER A 244 -34.01 8.26 9.62
N LYS A 245 -33.53 9.33 10.25
CA LYS A 245 -33.40 10.63 9.60
C LYS A 245 -32.48 10.53 8.38
N LYS A 246 -32.97 10.92 7.21
CA LYS A 246 -32.21 10.97 5.98
C LYS A 246 -31.31 12.21 5.96
N VAL A 247 -30.07 12.04 5.52
CA VAL A 247 -29.15 13.16 5.29
C VAL A 247 -29.56 13.90 4.03
N THR A 248 -29.93 15.15 4.15
CA THR A 248 -30.30 16.04 3.04
C THR A 248 -29.33 17.22 2.87
N GLY A 249 -28.34 17.28 3.72
CA GLY A 249 -27.29 18.31 3.77
C GLY A 249 -26.61 18.28 5.13
N ASP A 250 -25.75 19.28 5.36
CA ASP A 250 -25.05 19.44 6.65
C ASP A 250 -26.04 19.76 7.76
N PHE A 251 -25.70 19.41 8.99
CA PHE A 251 -26.47 19.79 10.16
C PHE A 251 -25.59 20.20 11.32
N TYR A 252 -26.17 20.82 12.33
CA TYR A 252 -25.44 21.34 13.47
C TYR A 252 -25.84 20.62 14.74
N VAL A 253 -24.87 20.44 15.65
CA VAL A 253 -25.08 19.96 17.02
C VAL A 253 -24.54 20.99 18.00
N ASP A 254 -25.23 21.16 19.14
CA ASP A 254 -24.92 22.13 20.17
C ASP A 254 -24.64 21.51 21.54
N SER A 255 -24.68 20.20 21.61
CA SER A 255 -24.45 19.37 22.80
C SER A 255 -23.60 18.16 22.47
N SER A 256 -23.02 17.51 23.48
CA SER A 256 -22.31 16.24 23.29
C SER A 256 -23.24 15.20 22.68
N VAL A 257 -22.77 14.51 21.64
CA VAL A 257 -23.62 13.63 20.84
C VAL A 257 -22.82 12.42 20.33
N THR A 258 -23.49 11.28 20.22
CA THR A 258 -23.03 10.12 19.50
C THR A 258 -23.87 9.98 18.24
N ILE A 259 -23.24 10.14 17.09
CA ILE A 259 -23.88 10.03 15.78
C ILE A 259 -23.57 8.66 15.22
N LYS A 260 -24.60 7.94 14.79
CA LYS A 260 -24.45 6.70 14.04
C LYS A 260 -25.07 6.89 12.66
N ALA A 261 -24.39 6.39 11.62
CA ALA A 261 -24.86 6.52 10.24
C ALA A 261 -24.66 5.23 9.45
N ILE A 262 -25.54 5.00 8.47
CA ILE A 262 -25.43 3.97 7.44
C ILE A 262 -25.61 4.58 6.05
N ALA A 263 -24.98 3.96 5.06
CA ALA A 263 -25.29 4.15 3.65
C ALA A 263 -26.20 3.01 3.17
N ILE A 264 -27.22 3.34 2.39
CA ILE A 264 -28.10 2.37 1.72
C ILE A 264 -28.01 2.62 0.22
N HIS A 265 -27.54 1.62 -0.51
CA HIS A 265 -27.47 1.67 -1.98
C HIS A 265 -28.86 1.48 -2.60
N LYS A 266 -29.05 1.96 -3.82
CA LYS A 266 -30.35 1.90 -4.53
C LYS A 266 -30.91 0.48 -4.71
N ASN A 267 -30.06 -0.56 -4.68
CA ASN A 267 -30.48 -1.96 -4.73
C ASN A 267 -30.94 -2.51 -3.36
N GLY A 268 -30.87 -1.72 -2.29
CA GLY A 268 -31.27 -2.10 -0.94
C GLY A 268 -30.13 -2.59 -0.04
N ASP A 269 -28.93 -2.81 -0.57
CA ASP A 269 -27.75 -3.21 0.21
C ASP A 269 -27.35 -2.09 1.18
N LYS A 270 -26.81 -2.49 2.34
CA LYS A 270 -26.49 -1.57 3.43
C LYS A 270 -25.01 -1.66 3.77
N SER A 271 -24.43 -0.53 4.15
CA SER A 271 -23.11 -0.49 4.78
C SER A 271 -23.15 -1.01 6.22
N PHE A 272 -21.99 -1.24 6.82
CA PHE A 272 -21.88 -1.27 8.27
C PHE A 272 -22.18 0.12 8.85
N VAL A 273 -22.47 0.14 10.16
CA VAL A 273 -22.73 1.38 10.89
C VAL A 273 -21.42 2.09 11.19
N THR A 274 -21.30 3.34 10.78
CA THR A 274 -20.25 4.24 11.25
C THR A 274 -20.73 4.96 12.51
N THR A 275 -19.83 5.14 13.48
CA THR A 275 -20.12 5.84 14.72
C THR A 275 -19.08 6.93 14.95
N ALA A 276 -19.53 8.15 15.22
CA ALA A 276 -18.68 9.25 15.64
C ALA A 276 -19.23 9.87 16.95
N ARG A 277 -18.34 10.18 17.87
CA ARG A 277 -18.71 10.82 19.13
C ARG A 277 -18.07 12.21 19.18
N TYR A 278 -18.90 13.23 19.41
CA TYR A 278 -18.47 14.61 19.61
C TYR A 278 -18.81 15.06 21.01
N THR A 279 -17.85 15.68 21.68
CA THR A 279 -17.97 16.12 23.08
C THR A 279 -17.92 17.65 23.15
N LYS A 280 -19.00 18.26 23.60
CA LYS A 280 -19.02 19.68 23.88
C LYS A 280 -18.26 19.95 25.17
N MET A 281 -17.27 20.84 25.09
CA MET A 281 -16.49 21.22 26.24
C MET A 281 -17.29 22.16 27.14
N PRO A 282 -17.48 21.84 28.43
CA PRO A 282 -18.30 22.64 29.35
C PRO A 282 -17.61 23.94 29.79
N HIS A 283 -16.27 24.00 29.64
CA HIS A 283 -15.47 25.12 30.16
C HIS A 283 -14.54 25.70 29.09
N ASN A 284 -14.18 26.97 29.24
CA ASN A 284 -13.24 27.68 28.38
C ASN A 284 -11.81 27.64 28.96
N TRP A 285 -11.38 26.51 29.49
CA TRP A 285 -10.02 26.37 30.01
C TRP A 285 -8.99 26.48 28.89
N THR A 286 -7.89 27.15 29.21
CA THR A 286 -6.69 27.19 28.37
C THR A 286 -5.57 26.50 29.13
N ILE A 287 -4.76 25.73 28.42
CA ILE A 287 -3.58 25.07 28.97
C ILE A 287 -2.36 25.89 28.55
N LYS A 288 -1.53 26.29 29.53
CA LYS A 288 -0.21 26.84 29.29
C LYS A 288 0.81 25.81 29.74
N LEU A 289 1.60 25.35 28.80
CA LEU A 289 2.67 24.40 29.07
C LEU A 289 3.91 25.17 29.50
N ASN A 290 4.51 24.75 30.59
CA ASN A 290 5.71 25.38 31.14
C ASN A 290 7.01 24.70 30.71
N THR A 291 6.91 23.53 30.10
CA THR A 291 8.04 22.78 29.53
C THR A 291 7.82 22.56 28.05
N PRO A 292 8.87 22.70 27.22
CA PRO A 292 8.75 22.37 25.80
C PRO A 292 8.51 20.85 25.63
N TYR A 293 7.69 20.50 24.67
CA TYR A 293 7.56 19.11 24.22
C TYR A 293 8.79 18.70 23.41
N GLU A 294 8.99 17.40 23.35
CA GLU A 294 9.84 16.82 22.32
C GLU A 294 9.18 17.11 20.95
N GLN A 295 9.88 17.84 20.09
CA GLN A 295 9.35 18.30 18.79
C GLN A 295 8.82 17.15 17.91
N GLN A 296 9.37 15.95 18.10
CA GLN A 296 8.95 14.77 17.36
C GLN A 296 7.50 14.36 17.66
N TYR A 297 6.97 14.68 18.85
CA TYR A 297 5.67 14.19 19.30
C TYR A 297 4.68 15.33 19.66
N ASP A 298 5.03 16.57 19.37
CA ASP A 298 4.21 17.72 19.79
C ASP A 298 3.00 18.02 18.89
N GLY A 299 2.86 17.32 17.75
CA GLY A 299 1.76 17.53 16.81
C GLY A 299 1.63 18.99 16.34
N ASN A 300 2.72 19.75 16.37
CA ASN A 300 2.74 21.22 16.13
C ASN A 300 1.86 22.03 17.09
N GLY A 301 1.58 21.50 18.27
CA GLY A 301 0.75 22.18 19.26
C GLY A 301 -0.75 22.17 18.99
N GLU A 302 -1.21 21.36 18.06
CA GLU A 302 -2.63 21.15 17.73
C GLU A 302 -3.21 19.94 18.50
N ASN A 303 -3.24 20.00 19.84
CA ASN A 303 -3.96 19.02 20.68
C ASN A 303 -5.11 19.69 21.42
#